data_797359fddf48e988ccbd76a18fea4a4a
#
_entry.id   797359fddf48e988ccbd76a18fea4a4a
#
_cell.length_a   1.000
_cell.length_b   1.000
_cell.length_c   1.000
_cell.angle_alpha   90.00
_cell.angle_beta   90.00
_cell.angle_gamma   90.00
#
_symmetry.space_group_name_H-M   'P 1'
#
loop_
_entity.id
_entity.type
_entity.pdbx_description
1 polymer ?
#
loop_
_entity_poly.entity_id
_entity_poly.type
_entity_poly.pdbx_seq_one_letter_code
_entity_poly.pdbx_strand_id
1 'polypeptide(L)'
;MKIGSIGYNHVHDMKYENFIMDRPKGPGAVLLLLIKTPAVFKVGGVQYQVKENSFILMSADTPCYYTAQENVYTDDWVYFENDDWDKEYVEKLGIPMDIPVYLGDMDELSHLVHILVYEHYSGAVNSEEIEKKYIDVLFLMLSRTLKSRNCMSSKQLSERHYRFTQIRTLIFTMPDHVGNVDDLAAQAGMSRSGFQHLYKKLFGTTVIKDIIKGRTKRAKRLLSSTRLTIKEISTRCGYTNEYSFMRQFKEQVGKTPTEYRSSI
;
A
#
# COMPACT_ATOMS: atom_id res chain seq x y z
N MET A 1 -2.20 -15.58 12.20
CA MET A 1 -0.74 -15.75 12.38
C MET A 1 -0.29 -14.91 13.58
N LYS A 2 0.71 -15.35 14.32
CA LYS A 2 1.25 -14.67 15.49
C LYS A 2 2.77 -14.52 15.35
N ILE A 3 3.32 -13.40 15.81
CA ILE A 3 4.76 -13.14 15.80
C ILE A 3 5.38 -13.77 17.06
N GLY A 4 6.44 -14.57 16.88
CA GLY A 4 7.26 -15.08 17.97
C GLY A 4 8.40 -14.13 18.33
N SER A 5 9.01 -13.50 17.32
CA SER A 5 10.02 -12.46 17.49
C SER A 5 10.18 -11.66 16.20
N ILE A 6 10.64 -10.42 16.31
CA ILE A 6 10.71 -9.48 15.20
C ILE A 6 11.86 -8.48 15.40
N GLY A 7 12.49 -8.05 14.31
CA GLY A 7 13.49 -6.99 14.30
C GLY A 7 13.38 -6.09 13.08
N TYR A 8 13.70 -4.83 13.27
CA TYR A 8 13.67 -3.80 12.25
C TYR A 8 15.05 -3.19 12.06
N ASN A 9 15.46 -3.06 10.81
CA ASN A 9 16.70 -2.43 10.39
C ASN A 9 17.93 -2.99 11.13
N HIS A 10 17.98 -4.33 11.28
CA HIS A 10 19.05 -5.01 11.95
C HIS A 10 20.31 -5.01 11.09
N VAL A 11 21.40 -4.46 11.61
CA VAL A 11 22.64 -4.23 10.88
C VAL A 11 23.74 -5.12 11.42
N HIS A 12 24.39 -5.87 10.54
CA HIS A 12 25.60 -6.63 10.78
C HIS A 12 26.77 -6.06 9.98
N ASP A 13 27.75 -5.49 10.66
CA ASP A 13 28.95 -4.93 10.05
C ASP A 13 30.08 -5.96 10.08
N MET A 14 30.48 -6.44 8.89
CA MET A 14 31.52 -7.47 8.71
C MET A 14 32.90 -7.03 9.22
N LYS A 15 33.09 -5.75 9.50
CA LYS A 15 34.30 -5.22 10.13
C LYS A 15 34.44 -5.65 11.59
N TYR A 16 33.30 -5.83 12.27
CA TYR A 16 33.26 -6.13 13.71
C TYR A 16 32.82 -7.56 14.00
N GLU A 17 32.10 -8.20 13.08
CA GLU A 17 31.60 -9.55 13.22
C GLU A 17 31.64 -10.32 11.90
N ASN A 18 31.97 -11.60 11.92
CA ASN A 18 31.84 -12.44 10.75
C ASN A 18 30.39 -12.97 10.67
N PHE A 19 29.50 -12.15 10.09
CA PHE A 19 28.09 -12.49 10.00
C PHE A 19 27.85 -13.64 9.03
N ILE A 20 27.51 -14.78 9.59
CA ILE A 20 27.12 -15.99 8.88
C ILE A 20 25.92 -16.58 9.62
N MET A 21 24.81 -16.76 8.90
CA MET A 21 23.67 -17.54 9.36
C MET A 21 23.70 -18.90 8.67
N ASP A 22 24.08 -19.95 9.43
CA ASP A 22 24.08 -21.34 8.97
C ASP A 22 23.08 -22.15 9.78
N ARG A 23 22.02 -22.59 9.14
CA ARG A 23 20.91 -23.31 9.76
C ARG A 23 20.61 -24.61 8.97
N PRO A 24 21.37 -25.69 9.19
CA PRO A 24 21.23 -26.91 8.43
C PRO A 24 19.91 -27.65 8.65
N LYS A 25 19.16 -27.30 9.71
CA LYS A 25 17.80 -27.82 10.00
C LYS A 25 16.68 -26.79 9.76
N GLY A 26 17.00 -25.71 9.06
CA GLY A 26 16.08 -24.59 8.87
C GLY A 26 16.04 -23.60 10.04
N PRO A 27 15.27 -22.52 9.93
CA PRO A 27 15.17 -21.47 10.94
C PRO A 27 14.42 -21.90 12.23
N GLY A 28 13.76 -23.05 12.24
CA GLY A 28 13.00 -23.57 13.40
C GLY A 28 11.59 -23.00 13.53
N ALA A 29 11.34 -21.88 12.89
CA ALA A 29 10.02 -21.25 12.73
C ALA A 29 9.95 -20.59 11.36
N VAL A 30 8.77 -20.29 10.84
CA VAL A 30 8.65 -19.57 9.58
C VAL A 30 9.25 -18.18 9.72
N LEU A 31 10.14 -17.81 8.80
CA LEU A 31 10.92 -16.60 8.83
C LEU A 31 10.71 -15.76 7.57
N LEU A 32 10.21 -14.55 7.75
CA LEU A 32 10.21 -13.50 6.72
C LEU A 32 11.45 -12.62 6.89
N LEU A 33 12.22 -12.43 5.82
CA LEU A 33 13.28 -11.41 5.74
C LEU A 33 12.94 -10.39 4.65
N LEU A 34 13.07 -9.12 4.96
CA LEU A 34 13.15 -8.02 4.00
C LEU A 34 14.63 -7.61 3.91
N ILE A 35 15.28 -7.96 2.81
CA ILE A 35 16.72 -7.88 2.63
C ILE A 35 17.08 -6.51 2.03
N LYS A 36 17.80 -5.69 2.78
CA LYS A 36 18.11 -4.28 2.45
C LYS A 36 19.48 -4.08 1.81
N THR A 37 20.36 -5.07 1.90
CA THR A 37 21.71 -5.04 1.30
C THR A 37 21.95 -6.30 0.48
N PRO A 38 22.85 -6.26 -0.53
CA PRO A 38 23.20 -7.45 -1.30
C PRO A 38 23.74 -8.59 -0.42
N ALA A 39 23.28 -9.82 -0.69
CA ALA A 39 23.64 -10.97 0.11
C ALA A 39 23.73 -12.26 -0.72
N VAL A 40 24.40 -13.26 -0.18
CA VAL A 40 24.44 -14.62 -0.73
C VAL A 40 23.57 -15.51 0.15
N PHE A 41 22.60 -16.17 -0.46
CA PHE A 41 21.71 -17.14 0.20
C PHE A 41 21.91 -18.51 -0.39
N LYS A 42 21.85 -19.55 0.45
CA LYS A 42 21.70 -20.95 0.04
C LYS A 42 20.49 -21.51 0.75
N VAL A 43 19.44 -21.86 0.01
CA VAL A 43 18.14 -22.31 0.58
C VAL A 43 17.75 -23.62 -0.11
N GLY A 44 17.46 -24.65 0.68
CA GLY A 44 17.14 -25.97 0.14
C GLY A 44 18.22 -26.55 -0.77
N GLY A 45 19.48 -26.16 -0.58
CA GLY A 45 20.62 -26.58 -1.40
C GLY A 45 20.87 -25.71 -2.65
N VAL A 46 19.99 -24.77 -2.99
CA VAL A 46 20.14 -23.87 -4.13
C VAL A 46 20.77 -22.55 -3.68
N GLN A 47 21.79 -22.08 -4.41
CA GLN A 47 22.48 -20.82 -4.13
C GLN A 47 21.88 -19.66 -4.95
N TYR A 48 21.70 -18.51 -4.29
CA TYR A 48 21.13 -17.27 -4.87
C TYR A 48 22.06 -16.09 -4.58
N GLN A 49 22.25 -15.25 -5.59
CA GLN A 49 22.78 -13.90 -5.43
C GLN A 49 21.58 -12.96 -5.24
N VAL A 50 21.42 -12.46 -4.03
CA VAL A 50 20.23 -11.67 -3.64
C VAL A 50 20.59 -10.19 -3.66
N LYS A 51 19.82 -9.42 -4.42
CA LYS A 51 19.97 -7.96 -4.48
C LYS A 51 19.30 -7.30 -3.27
N GLU A 52 19.71 -6.08 -2.98
CA GLU A 52 18.96 -5.20 -2.09
C GLU A 52 17.48 -5.10 -2.52
N ASN A 53 16.59 -4.78 -1.60
CA ASN A 53 15.15 -4.69 -1.87
C ASN A 53 14.54 -6.02 -2.34
N SER A 54 15.01 -7.11 -1.76
CA SER A 54 14.46 -8.45 -1.94
C SER A 54 13.80 -8.94 -0.64
N PHE A 55 12.90 -9.90 -0.76
CA PHE A 55 12.39 -10.63 0.39
C PHE A 55 12.57 -12.14 0.21
N ILE A 56 12.53 -12.85 1.30
CA ILE A 56 12.35 -14.30 1.34
C ILE A 56 11.44 -14.66 2.51
N LEU A 57 10.52 -15.58 2.26
CA LEU A 57 9.71 -16.24 3.28
C LEU A 57 10.18 -17.70 3.37
N MET A 58 10.85 -18.06 4.47
CA MET A 58 11.45 -19.38 4.66
C MET A 58 10.59 -20.27 5.54
N SER A 59 10.43 -21.52 5.12
CA SER A 59 9.81 -22.58 5.91
C SER A 59 10.66 -22.91 7.14
N ALA A 60 10.01 -23.37 8.21
CA ALA A 60 10.66 -23.64 9.48
C ALA A 60 11.81 -24.68 9.40
N ASP A 61 11.69 -25.65 8.51
CA ASP A 61 12.55 -26.81 8.36
C ASP A 61 13.42 -26.80 7.10
N THR A 62 13.32 -25.78 6.27
CA THR A 62 14.15 -25.67 5.06
C THR A 62 15.58 -25.25 5.41
N PRO A 63 16.61 -26.11 5.14
CA PRO A 63 18.00 -25.76 5.37
C PRO A 63 18.38 -24.45 4.69
N CYS A 64 18.96 -23.52 5.45
CA CYS A 64 19.34 -22.22 4.91
C CYS A 64 20.69 -21.75 5.45
N TYR A 65 21.43 -21.08 4.57
CA TYR A 65 22.65 -20.36 4.87
C TYR A 65 22.58 -19.01 4.22
N TYR A 66 22.99 -17.94 4.90
CA TYR A 66 23.14 -16.63 4.28
C TYR A 66 24.19 -15.75 4.95
N THR A 67 24.81 -14.89 4.16
CA THR A 67 25.86 -13.96 4.57
C THR A 67 25.81 -12.70 3.73
N ALA A 68 26.46 -11.63 4.19
CA ALA A 68 26.65 -10.42 3.42
C ALA A 68 27.45 -10.71 2.14
N GLN A 69 27.13 -10.04 1.04
CA GLN A 69 27.96 -10.03 -0.16
C GLN A 69 29.06 -8.95 -0.05
N GLU A 70 28.81 -7.89 0.69
CA GLU A 70 29.70 -6.77 0.93
C GLU A 70 30.01 -6.64 2.44
N ASN A 71 30.43 -5.44 2.87
CA ASN A 71 30.88 -5.22 4.25
C ASN A 71 29.74 -5.14 5.27
N VAL A 72 28.50 -5.00 4.82
CA VAL A 72 27.33 -4.82 5.70
C VAL A 72 26.18 -5.70 5.22
N TYR A 73 25.52 -6.38 6.16
CA TYR A 73 24.24 -7.00 5.95
C TYR A 73 23.17 -6.30 6.77
N THR A 74 22.06 -5.94 6.14
CA THR A 74 20.93 -5.27 6.81
C THR A 74 19.63 -5.90 6.37
N ASP A 75 18.77 -6.21 7.32
CA ASP A 75 17.43 -6.72 7.07
C ASP A 75 16.39 -6.23 8.09
N ASP A 76 15.11 -6.45 7.77
CA ASP A 76 14.04 -6.60 8.74
C ASP A 76 13.67 -8.07 8.77
N TRP A 77 13.41 -8.62 9.95
CA TRP A 77 13.09 -10.02 10.12
C TRP A 77 11.89 -10.25 11.01
N VAL A 78 11.06 -11.24 10.68
CA VAL A 78 9.88 -11.63 11.44
C VAL A 78 9.83 -13.15 11.52
N TYR A 79 9.89 -13.69 12.74
CA TYR A 79 9.60 -15.08 13.02
C TYR A 79 8.14 -15.24 13.41
N PHE A 80 7.45 -16.20 12.80
CA PHE A 80 6.06 -16.55 13.14
C PHE A 80 6.00 -17.79 14.00
N GLU A 81 5.07 -17.83 14.96
CA GLU A 81 4.82 -19.04 15.75
C GLU A 81 4.26 -20.16 14.86
N ASN A 82 4.84 -21.38 14.95
CA ASN A 82 4.47 -22.48 14.06
C ASN A 82 3.02 -22.94 14.23
N ASP A 83 2.50 -22.91 15.46
CA ASP A 83 1.13 -23.35 15.78
C ASP A 83 0.05 -22.43 15.18
N ASP A 84 0.40 -21.19 14.92
CA ASP A 84 -0.50 -20.16 14.35
C ASP A 84 -0.21 -19.85 12.88
N TRP A 85 0.68 -20.61 12.22
CA TRP A 85 1.04 -20.37 10.83
C TRP A 85 -0.03 -20.84 9.85
N ASP A 86 -0.56 -19.91 9.03
CA ASP A 86 -1.57 -20.17 8.00
C ASP A 86 -0.94 -20.29 6.60
N LYS A 87 -0.47 -21.49 6.28
CA LYS A 87 0.14 -21.80 4.97
C LYS A 87 -0.86 -21.63 3.82
N GLU A 88 -2.09 -22.04 4.01
CA GLU A 88 -3.14 -21.93 2.96
C GLU A 88 -3.43 -20.49 2.60
N TYR A 89 -3.49 -19.59 3.59
CA TYR A 89 -3.65 -18.16 3.38
C TYR A 89 -2.51 -17.58 2.53
N VAL A 90 -1.25 -17.91 2.86
CA VAL A 90 -0.07 -17.44 2.14
C VAL A 90 -0.03 -17.96 0.69
N GLU A 91 -0.38 -19.22 0.47
CA GLU A 91 -0.48 -19.80 -0.87
C GLU A 91 -1.58 -19.12 -1.73
N LYS A 92 -2.76 -18.83 -1.15
CA LYS A 92 -3.84 -18.06 -1.82
C LYS A 92 -3.40 -16.65 -2.22
N LEU A 93 -2.52 -16.04 -1.44
CA LEU A 93 -1.95 -14.74 -1.76
C LEU A 93 -0.93 -14.80 -2.90
N GLY A 94 -0.44 -16.00 -3.26
CA GLY A 94 0.58 -16.20 -4.29
C GLY A 94 1.97 -15.76 -3.85
N ILE A 95 2.26 -15.84 -2.56
CA ILE A 95 3.57 -15.50 -1.99
C ILE A 95 4.45 -16.76 -2.03
N PRO A 96 5.59 -16.73 -2.76
CA PRO A 96 6.48 -17.89 -2.81
C PRO A 96 7.21 -18.08 -1.48
N MET A 97 7.41 -19.35 -1.10
CA MET A 97 8.24 -19.73 0.03
C MET A 97 9.59 -20.28 -0.46
N ASP A 98 10.61 -20.15 0.36
CA ASP A 98 11.96 -20.70 0.18
C ASP A 98 12.71 -20.21 -1.07
N ILE A 99 12.24 -19.13 -1.68
CA ILE A 99 12.83 -18.52 -2.88
C ILE A 99 12.98 -17.01 -2.65
N PRO A 100 14.20 -16.44 -2.75
CA PRO A 100 14.38 -15.00 -2.68
C PRO A 100 13.76 -14.31 -3.89
N VAL A 101 13.04 -13.23 -3.66
CA VAL A 101 12.38 -12.47 -4.73
C VAL A 101 12.68 -10.98 -4.58
N TYR A 102 13.19 -10.39 -5.65
CA TYR A 102 13.41 -8.94 -5.71
C TYR A 102 12.08 -8.18 -5.78
N LEU A 103 11.83 -7.22 -4.92
CA LEU A 103 10.57 -6.46 -4.86
C LEU A 103 10.65 -5.10 -5.57
N GLY A 104 11.82 -4.52 -5.68
CA GLY A 104 12.01 -3.13 -6.12
C GLY A 104 11.96 -2.19 -4.92
N ASP A 105 10.86 -1.49 -4.72
CA ASP A 105 10.66 -0.64 -3.55
C ASP A 105 10.01 -1.45 -2.41
N MET A 106 10.61 -1.38 -1.20
CA MET A 106 10.13 -2.05 0.00
C MET A 106 9.83 -1.08 1.16
N ASP A 107 9.93 0.22 0.96
CA ASP A 107 9.85 1.21 2.05
C ASP A 107 8.54 1.08 2.84
N GLU A 108 7.40 0.89 2.15
CA GLU A 108 6.10 0.69 2.81
C GLU A 108 6.05 -0.61 3.62
N LEU A 109 6.64 -1.71 3.12
CA LEU A 109 6.69 -3.00 3.82
C LEU A 109 7.61 -2.91 5.04
N SER A 110 8.78 -2.30 4.89
CA SER A 110 9.73 -2.07 5.97
C SER A 110 9.12 -1.17 7.07
N HIS A 111 8.37 -0.14 6.67
CA HIS A 111 7.65 0.71 7.63
C HIS A 111 6.58 -0.06 8.42
N LEU A 112 5.86 -0.99 7.80
CA LEU A 112 4.93 -1.88 8.52
C LEU A 112 5.66 -2.77 9.52
N VAL A 113 6.83 -3.31 9.17
CA VAL A 113 7.65 -4.08 10.13
C VAL A 113 8.07 -3.20 11.30
N HIS A 114 8.43 -1.93 11.06
CA HIS A 114 8.75 -0.99 12.15
C HIS A 114 7.56 -0.76 13.10
N ILE A 115 6.35 -0.61 12.57
CA ILE A 115 5.13 -0.50 13.39
C ILE A 115 4.91 -1.80 14.18
N LEU A 116 5.06 -2.97 13.55
CA LEU A 116 4.90 -4.27 14.18
C LEU A 116 5.89 -4.48 15.33
N VAL A 117 7.14 -4.02 15.20
CA VAL A 117 8.13 -4.06 16.31
C VAL A 117 7.62 -3.31 17.53
N TYR A 118 7.04 -2.12 17.32
CA TYR A 118 6.46 -1.35 18.42
C TYR A 118 5.28 -2.09 19.07
N GLU A 119 4.33 -2.57 18.29
CA GLU A 119 3.15 -3.27 18.82
C GLU A 119 3.56 -4.55 19.57
N HIS A 120 4.51 -5.31 19.03
CA HIS A 120 4.97 -6.57 19.62
C HIS A 120 5.63 -6.39 20.99
N TYR A 121 6.45 -5.34 21.16
CA TYR A 121 7.22 -5.14 22.39
C TYR A 121 6.64 -4.09 23.37
N SER A 122 5.65 -3.29 22.96
CA SER A 122 5.15 -2.17 23.77
C SER A 122 4.29 -2.60 24.96
N GLY A 123 3.62 -3.75 24.89
CA GLY A 123 2.60 -4.15 25.88
C GLY A 123 1.43 -3.17 25.98
N ALA A 124 1.21 -2.34 24.96
CA ALA A 124 0.15 -1.35 24.92
C ALA A 124 -1.24 -2.00 24.88
N VAL A 125 -2.27 -1.22 25.23
CA VAL A 125 -3.66 -1.70 25.17
C VAL A 125 -4.01 -2.07 23.72
N ASN A 126 -4.56 -3.26 23.50
CA ASN A 126 -4.94 -3.83 22.22
C ASN A 126 -3.74 -4.15 21.27
N SER A 127 -2.48 -4.13 21.74
CA SER A 127 -1.31 -4.39 20.88
C SER A 127 -1.39 -5.73 20.14
N GLU A 128 -1.82 -6.81 20.79
CA GLU A 128 -1.97 -8.13 20.15
C GLU A 128 -3.01 -8.12 19.01
N GLU A 129 -4.12 -7.40 19.19
CA GLU A 129 -5.16 -7.31 18.16
C GLU A 129 -4.70 -6.42 17.00
N ILE A 130 -3.99 -5.34 17.30
CA ILE A 130 -3.39 -4.46 16.30
C ILE A 130 -2.31 -5.22 15.51
N GLU A 131 -1.42 -5.96 16.20
CA GLU A 131 -0.39 -6.79 15.57
C GLU A 131 -0.99 -7.76 14.55
N LYS A 132 -2.05 -8.49 14.92
CA LYS A 132 -2.74 -9.40 13.99
C LYS A 132 -3.23 -8.69 12.73
N LYS A 133 -3.81 -7.50 12.87
CA LYS A 133 -4.29 -6.72 11.71
C LYS A 133 -3.14 -6.22 10.83
N TYR A 134 -2.02 -5.79 11.43
CA TYR A 134 -0.85 -5.37 10.66
C TYR A 134 -0.16 -6.54 9.95
N ILE A 135 -0.15 -7.74 10.52
CA ILE A 135 0.32 -8.95 9.83
C ILE A 135 -0.51 -9.19 8.57
N ASP A 136 -1.84 -9.13 8.65
CA ASP A 136 -2.71 -9.28 7.48
C ASP A 136 -2.41 -8.22 6.41
N VAL A 137 -2.24 -6.96 6.83
CA VAL A 137 -1.87 -5.85 5.93
C VAL A 137 -0.51 -6.11 5.27
N LEU A 138 0.49 -6.55 6.03
CA LEU A 138 1.84 -6.86 5.52
C LEU A 138 1.78 -7.91 4.40
N PHE A 139 1.10 -9.03 4.63
CA PHE A 139 0.96 -10.09 3.63
C PHE A 139 0.13 -9.67 2.41
N LEU A 140 -0.94 -8.90 2.61
CA LEU A 140 -1.72 -8.33 1.49
C LEU A 140 -0.89 -7.35 0.66
N MET A 141 -0.08 -6.50 1.28
CA MET A 141 0.81 -5.57 0.58
C MET A 141 1.92 -6.31 -0.15
N LEU A 142 2.52 -7.33 0.46
CA LEU A 142 3.52 -8.19 -0.19
C LEU A 142 2.92 -8.87 -1.43
N SER A 143 1.74 -9.48 -1.32
CA SER A 143 1.01 -10.07 -2.46
C SER A 143 0.72 -9.05 -3.57
N ARG A 144 0.29 -7.84 -3.20
CA ARG A 144 0.03 -6.74 -4.14
C ARG A 144 1.31 -6.35 -4.90
N THR A 145 2.42 -6.20 -4.20
CA THR A 145 3.72 -5.87 -4.79
C THR A 145 4.18 -6.94 -5.78
N LEU A 146 4.06 -8.22 -5.42
CA LEU A 146 4.39 -9.34 -6.29
C LEU A 146 3.53 -9.37 -7.57
N LYS A 147 2.22 -9.15 -7.45
CA LYS A 147 1.31 -9.12 -8.61
C LYS A 147 1.55 -7.91 -9.52
N SER A 148 1.92 -6.78 -8.94
CA SER A 148 2.21 -5.55 -9.72
C SER A 148 3.48 -5.68 -10.56
N ARG A 149 4.45 -6.50 -10.17
CA ARG A 149 5.70 -6.74 -10.92
C ARG A 149 5.47 -7.40 -12.28
N ASN A 150 4.47 -8.25 -12.39
CA ASN A 150 4.15 -8.93 -13.64
C ASN A 150 3.56 -7.99 -14.72
N CYS A 151 3.35 -6.72 -14.40
CA CYS A 151 2.65 -5.76 -15.27
C CYS A 151 3.46 -4.56 -15.76
N MET A 152 4.79 -4.51 -15.72
CA MET A 152 5.73 -3.48 -16.22
C MET A 152 6.71 -2.99 -15.14
N SER A 153 7.84 -2.35 -15.52
CA SER A 153 8.91 -1.87 -14.64
C SER A 153 8.38 -1.14 -13.39
N SER A 154 8.59 -1.72 -12.24
CA SER A 154 7.89 -1.45 -10.97
C SER A 154 7.92 0.02 -10.49
N LYS A 155 9.01 0.75 -10.69
CA LYS A 155 9.16 2.13 -10.19
C LYS A 155 8.25 3.13 -10.90
N GLN A 156 8.15 3.06 -12.24
CA GLN A 156 7.27 3.97 -13.01
C GLN A 156 5.78 3.71 -12.80
N LEU A 157 5.39 2.46 -12.53
CA LEU A 157 3.98 2.12 -12.24
C LEU A 157 3.58 2.57 -10.83
N SER A 158 4.46 2.39 -9.86
CA SER A 158 4.27 2.84 -8.47
C SER A 158 4.11 4.35 -8.41
N GLU A 159 5.01 5.12 -9.03
CA GLU A 159 4.91 6.58 -9.10
C GLU A 159 3.66 7.07 -9.85
N ARG A 160 3.30 6.43 -10.96
CA ARG A 160 2.06 6.76 -11.69
C ARG A 160 0.82 6.45 -10.87
N HIS A 161 0.76 5.28 -10.27
CA HIS A 161 -0.37 4.88 -9.42
C HIS A 161 -0.52 5.84 -8.23
N TYR A 162 0.59 6.21 -7.60
CA TYR A 162 0.62 7.20 -6.52
C TYR A 162 0.08 8.57 -6.97
N ARG A 163 0.55 9.12 -8.11
CA ARG A 163 0.05 10.39 -8.66
C ARG A 163 -1.45 10.34 -8.95
N PHE A 164 -1.93 9.25 -9.55
CA PHE A 164 -3.36 9.07 -9.83
C PHE A 164 -4.18 8.94 -8.54
N THR A 165 -3.65 8.27 -7.53
CA THR A 165 -4.27 8.17 -6.21
C THR A 165 -4.34 9.54 -5.54
N GLN A 166 -3.29 10.36 -5.61
CA GLN A 166 -3.30 11.73 -5.11
C GLN A 166 -4.36 12.59 -5.81
N ILE A 167 -4.43 12.54 -7.15
CA ILE A 167 -5.47 13.23 -7.92
C ILE A 167 -6.87 12.78 -7.47
N ARG A 168 -7.08 11.48 -7.32
CA ARG A 168 -8.36 10.95 -6.85
C ARG A 168 -8.69 11.38 -5.42
N THR A 169 -7.72 11.41 -4.54
CA THR A 169 -7.87 11.93 -3.17
C THR A 169 -8.29 13.40 -3.21
N LEU A 170 -7.62 14.22 -4.01
CA LEU A 170 -7.98 15.64 -4.18
C LEU A 170 -9.44 15.81 -4.65
N ILE A 171 -9.88 15.00 -5.61
CA ILE A 171 -11.27 15.02 -6.11
C ILE A 171 -12.29 14.80 -4.97
N PHE A 172 -12.00 13.94 -4.02
CA PHE A 172 -12.92 13.60 -2.92
C PHE A 172 -12.78 14.48 -1.67
N THR A 173 -11.60 15.06 -1.44
CA THR A 173 -11.32 15.88 -0.25
C THR A 173 -11.48 17.35 -0.51
N MET A 174 -11.05 17.86 -1.66
CA MET A 174 -11.04 19.26 -2.05
C MET A 174 -11.61 19.48 -3.48
N PRO A 175 -12.88 19.13 -3.73
CA PRO A 175 -13.46 19.18 -5.09
C PRO A 175 -13.54 20.58 -5.69
N ASP A 176 -13.44 21.63 -4.90
CA ASP A 176 -13.33 23.04 -5.31
C ASP A 176 -11.95 23.41 -5.88
N HIS A 177 -10.90 22.67 -5.50
CA HIS A 177 -9.55 22.84 -6.04
C HIS A 177 -9.30 21.97 -7.29
N VAL A 178 -10.28 21.17 -7.69
CA VAL A 178 -10.21 20.34 -8.89
C VAL A 178 -10.58 21.18 -10.11
N GLY A 179 -9.61 21.47 -10.95
CA GLY A 179 -9.78 22.11 -12.24
C GLY A 179 -10.56 21.25 -13.24
N ASN A 180 -10.37 21.51 -14.50
CA ASN A 180 -10.91 20.68 -15.57
C ASN A 180 -10.06 19.41 -15.78
N VAL A 181 -10.52 18.51 -16.66
CA VAL A 181 -9.81 17.24 -16.93
C VAL A 181 -8.44 17.47 -17.57
N ASP A 182 -8.26 18.57 -18.30
CA ASP A 182 -6.98 18.91 -18.93
C ASP A 182 -5.95 19.33 -17.88
N ASP A 183 -6.38 20.06 -16.85
CA ASP A 183 -5.51 20.43 -15.71
C ASP A 183 -5.03 19.19 -14.95
N LEU A 184 -5.93 18.23 -14.72
CA LEU A 184 -5.59 16.97 -14.06
C LEU A 184 -4.66 16.10 -14.91
N ALA A 185 -4.87 16.09 -16.23
CA ALA A 185 -3.99 15.38 -17.16
C ALA A 185 -2.59 16.00 -17.19
N ALA A 186 -2.50 17.33 -17.17
CA ALA A 186 -1.23 18.07 -17.08
C ALA A 186 -0.49 17.76 -15.76
N GLN A 187 -1.19 17.72 -14.62
CA GLN A 187 -0.61 17.31 -13.33
C GLN A 187 -0.05 15.88 -13.37
N ALA A 188 -0.72 15.00 -14.12
CA ALA A 188 -0.24 13.63 -14.30
C ALA A 188 0.89 13.51 -15.34
N GLY A 189 1.25 14.60 -16.05
CA GLY A 189 2.24 14.60 -17.13
C GLY A 189 1.79 13.83 -18.36
N MET A 190 0.49 13.86 -18.69
CA MET A 190 -0.12 13.04 -19.75
C MET A 190 -1.07 13.86 -20.64
N SER A 191 -1.32 13.32 -21.85
CA SER A 191 -2.42 13.81 -22.67
C SER A 191 -3.78 13.49 -22.03
N ARG A 192 -4.80 14.30 -22.31
CA ARG A 192 -6.17 14.10 -21.80
C ARG A 192 -6.70 12.69 -22.04
N SER A 193 -6.56 12.16 -23.25
CA SER A 193 -7.04 10.82 -23.60
C SER A 193 -6.30 9.72 -22.86
N GLY A 194 -4.97 9.83 -22.77
CA GLY A 194 -4.12 8.89 -22.01
C GLY A 194 -4.48 8.89 -20.53
N PHE A 195 -4.65 10.08 -19.94
CA PHE A 195 -5.08 10.25 -18.54
C PHE A 195 -6.44 9.60 -18.27
N GLN A 196 -7.46 9.89 -19.08
CA GLN A 196 -8.80 9.31 -18.90
C GLN A 196 -8.80 7.80 -19.05
N HIS A 197 -8.07 7.25 -20.04
CA HIS A 197 -7.95 5.82 -20.24
C HIS A 197 -7.30 5.13 -19.04
N LEU A 198 -6.16 5.66 -18.58
CA LEU A 198 -5.43 5.08 -17.46
C LEU A 198 -6.21 5.23 -16.15
N TYR A 199 -6.87 6.37 -15.91
CA TYR A 199 -7.73 6.57 -14.75
C TYR A 199 -8.83 5.52 -14.67
N LYS A 200 -9.53 5.27 -15.79
CA LYS A 200 -10.56 4.23 -15.86
C LYS A 200 -9.99 2.82 -15.63
N LYS A 201 -8.80 2.54 -16.15
CA LYS A 201 -8.10 1.25 -15.94
C LYS A 201 -7.73 1.05 -14.46
N LEU A 202 -7.23 2.09 -13.79
CA LEU A 202 -6.78 2.02 -12.39
C LEU A 202 -7.95 1.94 -11.39
N PHE A 203 -9.03 2.67 -11.65
CA PHE A 203 -10.10 2.84 -10.65
C PHE A 203 -11.46 2.26 -11.06
N GLY A 204 -11.57 1.67 -12.24
CA GLY A 204 -12.82 1.10 -12.74
C GLY A 204 -13.91 2.12 -13.09
N THR A 205 -13.63 3.43 -12.95
CA THR A 205 -14.57 4.54 -13.16
C THR A 205 -13.91 5.68 -13.95
N THR A 206 -14.70 6.57 -14.54
CA THR A 206 -14.13 7.74 -15.22
C THR A 206 -13.86 8.86 -14.22
N VAL A 207 -12.83 9.67 -14.51
CA VAL A 207 -12.48 10.85 -13.68
C VAL A 207 -13.66 11.81 -13.54
N ILE A 208 -14.45 12.01 -14.60
CA ILE A 208 -15.65 12.87 -14.58
C ILE A 208 -16.69 12.37 -13.58
N LYS A 209 -16.95 11.04 -13.56
CA LYS A 209 -17.87 10.45 -12.58
C LYS A 209 -17.40 10.65 -11.14
N ASP A 210 -16.10 10.49 -10.89
CA ASP A 210 -15.54 10.71 -9.55
C ASP A 210 -15.59 12.21 -9.15
N ILE A 211 -15.32 13.14 -10.06
CA ILE A 211 -15.48 14.59 -9.81
C ILE A 211 -16.93 14.91 -9.41
N ILE A 212 -17.91 14.44 -10.19
CA ILE A 212 -19.34 14.63 -9.89
C ILE A 212 -19.67 14.04 -8.51
N LYS A 213 -19.22 12.82 -8.22
CA LYS A 213 -19.45 12.13 -6.95
C LYS A 213 -18.83 12.89 -5.77
N GLY A 214 -17.59 13.37 -5.91
CA GLY A 214 -16.90 14.17 -4.88
C GLY A 214 -17.63 15.47 -4.59
N ARG A 215 -18.00 16.22 -5.63
CA ARG A 215 -18.77 17.48 -5.54
C ARG A 215 -20.14 17.25 -4.88
N THR A 216 -20.86 16.20 -5.28
CA THR A 216 -22.17 15.84 -4.71
C THR A 216 -22.05 15.46 -3.23
N LYS A 217 -21.03 14.68 -2.85
CA LYS A 217 -20.77 14.33 -1.45
C LYS A 217 -20.50 15.56 -0.59
N ARG A 218 -19.69 16.50 -1.08
CA ARG A 218 -19.44 17.78 -0.39
C ARG A 218 -20.70 18.63 -0.28
N ALA A 219 -21.49 18.72 -1.37
CA ALA A 219 -22.75 19.46 -1.37
C ALA A 219 -23.72 18.93 -0.33
N LYS A 220 -23.93 17.61 -0.24
CA LYS A 220 -24.77 16.99 0.78
C LYS A 220 -24.34 17.39 2.19
N ARG A 221 -23.04 17.32 2.47
CA ARG A 221 -22.50 17.72 3.78
C ARG A 221 -22.76 19.19 4.08
N LEU A 222 -22.50 20.11 3.13
CA LEU A 222 -22.74 21.55 3.34
C LEU A 222 -24.23 21.87 3.50
N LEU A 223 -25.12 21.20 2.75
CA LEU A 223 -26.56 21.35 2.86
C LEU A 223 -27.09 20.94 4.25
N SER A 224 -26.54 19.89 4.85
CA SER A 224 -26.96 19.38 6.14
C SER A 224 -26.31 20.09 7.34
N SER A 225 -25.09 20.60 7.19
CA SER A 225 -24.31 21.08 8.33
C SER A 225 -24.16 22.62 8.37
N THR A 226 -24.67 23.36 7.37
CA THR A 226 -24.49 24.81 7.28
C THR A 226 -25.75 25.53 6.82
N ARG A 227 -25.79 26.85 7.07
CA ARG A 227 -26.82 27.79 6.57
C ARG A 227 -26.40 28.50 5.28
N LEU A 228 -25.37 28.05 4.58
CA LEU A 228 -24.91 28.65 3.34
C LEU A 228 -26.00 28.63 2.28
N THR A 229 -26.06 29.68 1.46
CA THR A 229 -26.97 29.76 0.29
C THR A 229 -26.60 28.67 -0.73
N ILE A 230 -27.54 28.33 -1.60
CA ILE A 230 -27.32 27.37 -2.69
C ILE A 230 -26.18 27.84 -3.60
N LYS A 231 -26.09 29.14 -3.85
CA LYS A 231 -25.02 29.75 -4.64
C LYS A 231 -23.64 29.59 -3.98
N GLU A 232 -23.53 29.84 -2.67
CA GLU A 232 -22.27 29.64 -1.95
C GLU A 232 -21.85 28.17 -1.93
N ILE A 233 -22.79 27.25 -1.74
CA ILE A 233 -22.52 25.82 -1.79
C ILE A 233 -22.05 25.40 -3.19
N SER A 234 -22.70 25.91 -4.24
CA SER A 234 -22.28 25.66 -5.63
C SER A 234 -20.81 26.01 -5.83
N THR A 235 -20.40 27.22 -5.43
CA THR A 235 -19.02 27.70 -5.53
C THR A 235 -18.07 26.82 -4.71
N ARG A 236 -18.41 26.51 -3.46
CA ARG A 236 -17.60 25.66 -2.57
C ARG A 236 -17.52 24.18 -2.99
N CYS A 237 -18.36 23.79 -3.94
CA CYS A 237 -18.29 22.46 -4.58
C CYS A 237 -17.53 22.50 -5.92
N GLY A 238 -16.99 23.64 -6.32
CA GLY A 238 -16.19 23.79 -7.54
C GLY A 238 -17.03 23.98 -8.81
N TYR A 239 -18.25 24.51 -8.70
CA TYR A 239 -19.05 24.88 -9.86
C TYR A 239 -18.93 26.40 -10.12
N THR A 240 -18.70 26.75 -11.35
CA THR A 240 -18.70 28.13 -11.82
C THR A 240 -20.11 28.67 -12.10
N ASN A 241 -21.09 27.76 -12.25
CA ASN A 241 -22.48 28.08 -12.57
C ASN A 241 -23.44 27.32 -11.65
N GLU A 242 -24.28 28.04 -10.92
CA GLU A 242 -25.28 27.51 -9.99
C GLU A 242 -26.31 26.61 -10.69
N TYR A 243 -26.74 26.95 -11.91
CA TYR A 243 -27.69 26.10 -12.65
C TYR A 243 -27.09 24.73 -12.98
N SER A 244 -25.82 24.68 -13.37
CA SER A 244 -25.09 23.45 -13.61
C SER A 244 -25.01 22.61 -12.35
N PHE A 245 -24.75 23.23 -11.21
CA PHE A 245 -24.77 22.56 -9.91
C PHE A 245 -26.15 21.97 -9.60
N MET A 246 -27.22 22.79 -9.65
CA MET A 246 -28.57 22.32 -9.34
C MET A 246 -29.01 21.16 -10.21
N ARG A 247 -28.77 21.24 -11.53
CA ARG A 247 -29.08 20.17 -12.47
C ARG A 247 -28.34 18.88 -12.14
N GLN A 248 -27.02 18.97 -11.95
CA GLN A 248 -26.18 17.81 -11.70
C GLN A 248 -26.45 17.20 -10.33
N PHE A 249 -26.73 18.02 -9.31
CA PHE A 249 -27.11 17.53 -8.00
C PHE A 249 -28.46 16.77 -8.05
N LYS A 250 -29.49 17.32 -8.73
CA LYS A 250 -30.77 16.66 -8.91
C LYS A 250 -30.62 15.34 -9.69
N GLU A 251 -29.78 15.30 -10.71
CA GLU A 251 -29.48 14.08 -11.48
C GLU A 251 -28.85 12.98 -10.60
N GLN A 252 -27.95 13.36 -9.69
CA GLN A 252 -27.25 12.40 -8.81
C GLN A 252 -28.04 12.00 -7.56
N VAL A 253 -28.94 12.83 -7.07
CA VAL A 253 -29.62 12.67 -5.78
C VAL A 253 -31.14 12.44 -5.91
N GLY A 254 -31.69 12.74 -7.07
CA GLY A 254 -33.13 12.67 -7.34
C GLY A 254 -33.95 13.87 -6.81
N LYS A 255 -33.33 14.75 -6.02
CA LYS A 255 -33.94 15.96 -5.43
C LYS A 255 -33.07 17.17 -5.75
N THR A 256 -33.69 18.35 -5.84
CA THR A 256 -32.95 19.62 -5.91
C THR A 256 -32.20 19.87 -4.59
N PRO A 257 -31.13 20.69 -4.57
CA PRO A 257 -30.44 21.04 -3.33
C PRO A 257 -31.37 21.64 -2.26
N THR A 258 -32.36 22.47 -2.67
CA THR A 258 -33.34 23.06 -1.76
C THR A 258 -34.27 21.98 -1.15
N GLU A 259 -34.86 21.13 -1.99
CA GLU A 259 -35.70 20.00 -1.53
C GLU A 259 -34.91 19.04 -0.62
N TYR A 260 -33.64 18.76 -0.95
CA TYR A 260 -32.77 17.94 -0.12
C TYR A 260 -32.57 18.57 1.26
N ARG A 261 -32.24 19.87 1.34
CA ARG A 261 -32.07 20.60 2.61
C ARG A 261 -33.34 20.58 3.45
N SER A 262 -34.52 20.74 2.83
CA SER A 262 -35.80 20.72 3.55
C SER A 262 -36.22 19.34 4.02
N SER A 263 -35.58 18.27 3.54
CA SER A 263 -35.89 16.87 3.88
C SER A 263 -34.98 16.24 4.95
N ILE A 264 -34.04 17.02 5.48
CA ILE A 264 -33.11 16.65 6.57
C ILE A 264 -33.30 17.58 7.76
#